data_01a8adf58986537741e343251b028bb4
#
_entry.id   01a8adf58986537741e343251b028bb4
#
_cell.length_a   1.000
_cell.length_b   1.000
_cell.length_c   1.000
_cell.angle_alpha   90.00
_cell.angle_beta   90.00
_cell.angle_gamma   90.00
#
_symmetry.space_group_name_H-M   'P 1'
#
loop_
_entity.id
_entity.type
_entity.pdbx_description
1 polymer ?
#
loop_
_entity_poly.entity_id
_entity_poly.type
_entity_poly.pdbx_seq_one_letter_code
_entity_poly.pdbx_strand_id
1 'polypeptide(L)'
;MSRLPATPAPDFRSADVLRQHIADTMAFYHPRAIDPAGGFLQYFRDDGSIYDAGHRHLVSSTRFVFNYAMAYREFGDAAYLQAVRHGLDYLRNVHRNPQTGGYAWTLRDGVVEDDMNHCYGVAFVLLAYSCGLKAGVDEARAWMDETWQLLEKHFWEAEFGLYRDEADAQFNFTSYRGQNANMHMCEAMIAAYEASGEQRYLDRALVLAENMTKRQAAKADGLVWEHYDLQWNIDWEYNRDNPKHLYRPWGFQPGHQTEWAKLLMLLDRYAG
;
A
#
# COMPACT_ATOMS: atom_id res chain seq x y z
N MET A 1 45.71 14.33 -1.13
CA MET A 1 44.53 13.45 -1.09
C MET A 1 43.95 13.36 -2.51
N SER A 2 44.21 12.27 -3.21
CA SER A 2 43.67 12.01 -4.55
C SER A 2 42.16 11.80 -4.41
N ARG A 3 41.35 12.68 -5.02
CA ARG A 3 39.89 12.44 -5.17
C ARG A 3 39.74 11.24 -6.07
N LEU A 4 39.13 10.17 -5.59
CA LEU A 4 38.65 9.10 -6.46
C LEU A 4 37.75 9.71 -7.52
N PRO A 5 37.85 9.29 -8.80
CA PRO A 5 36.97 9.77 -9.83
C PRO A 5 35.51 9.47 -9.43
N ALA A 6 34.67 10.50 -9.45
CA ALA A 6 33.24 10.33 -9.16
C ALA A 6 32.66 9.41 -10.22
N THR A 7 32.12 8.28 -9.80
CA THR A 7 31.31 7.42 -10.69
C THR A 7 30.18 8.25 -11.24
N PRO A 8 29.96 8.31 -12.58
CA PRO A 8 28.86 9.06 -13.14
C PRO A 8 27.53 8.53 -12.57
N ALA A 9 26.61 9.45 -12.28
CA ALA A 9 25.28 9.06 -11.78
C ALA A 9 24.55 8.16 -12.82
N PRO A 10 23.84 7.12 -12.39
CA PRO A 10 23.08 6.26 -13.29
C PRO A 10 22.04 7.06 -14.08
N ASP A 11 21.86 6.74 -15.36
CA ASP A 11 20.74 7.29 -16.15
C ASP A 11 19.46 6.53 -15.84
N PHE A 12 18.68 7.03 -14.89
CA PHE A 12 17.39 6.44 -14.49
C PHE A 12 16.29 6.54 -15.55
N ARG A 13 16.55 7.08 -16.73
CA ARG A 13 15.66 7.01 -17.90
C ARG A 13 15.98 5.79 -18.78
N SER A 14 17.11 5.13 -18.56
CA SER A 14 17.47 3.88 -19.24
C SER A 14 16.70 2.70 -18.65
N ALA A 15 15.97 1.98 -19.51
CA ALA A 15 15.26 0.76 -19.11
C ALA A 15 16.23 -0.30 -18.56
N ASP A 16 17.42 -0.42 -19.13
CA ASP A 16 18.44 -1.39 -18.69
C ASP A 16 18.96 -1.06 -17.30
N VAL A 17 19.19 0.23 -16.99
CA VAL A 17 19.59 0.68 -15.65
C VAL A 17 18.50 0.39 -14.63
N LEU A 18 17.24 0.69 -14.95
CA LEU A 18 16.11 0.40 -14.05
C LEU A 18 15.94 -1.10 -13.83
N ARG A 19 16.04 -1.89 -14.89
CA ARG A 19 15.95 -3.36 -14.83
C ARG A 19 17.05 -3.97 -13.96
N GLN A 20 18.30 -3.51 -14.14
CA GLN A 20 19.43 -3.95 -13.31
C GLN A 20 19.22 -3.55 -11.85
N HIS A 21 18.73 -2.36 -11.58
CA HIS A 21 18.44 -1.90 -10.21
C HIS A 21 17.35 -2.77 -9.52
N ILE A 22 16.32 -3.18 -10.26
CA ILE A 22 15.33 -4.14 -9.75
C ILE A 22 16.00 -5.49 -9.43
N ALA A 23 16.83 -6.00 -10.35
CA ALA A 23 17.54 -7.26 -10.15
C ALA A 23 18.46 -7.24 -8.91
N ASP A 24 19.22 -6.14 -8.72
CA ASP A 24 20.10 -5.95 -7.57
C ASP A 24 19.30 -5.88 -6.25
N THR A 25 18.16 -5.20 -6.27
CA THR A 25 17.25 -5.12 -5.13
C THR A 25 16.68 -6.50 -4.78
N MET A 26 16.24 -7.26 -5.78
CA MET A 26 15.75 -8.62 -5.56
C MET A 26 16.86 -9.55 -5.03
N ALA A 27 18.08 -9.44 -5.55
CA ALA A 27 19.22 -10.23 -5.06
C ALA A 27 19.58 -9.91 -3.60
N PHE A 28 19.34 -8.68 -3.13
CA PHE A 28 19.52 -8.33 -1.73
C PHE A 28 18.53 -9.06 -0.82
N TYR A 29 17.26 -9.17 -1.23
CA TYR A 29 16.19 -9.75 -0.39
C TYR A 29 15.98 -11.24 -0.63
N HIS A 30 16.06 -11.73 -1.87
CA HIS A 30 15.77 -13.12 -2.20
C HIS A 30 17.01 -14.01 -2.05
N PRO A 31 16.93 -15.21 -1.42
CA PRO A 31 15.76 -15.78 -0.74
C PRO A 31 15.63 -15.38 0.74
N ARG A 32 16.52 -14.55 1.26
CA ARG A 32 16.65 -14.21 2.70
C ARG A 32 15.38 -13.66 3.34
N ALA A 33 14.56 -12.97 2.57
CA ALA A 33 13.30 -12.42 3.06
C ALA A 33 12.21 -13.48 3.28
N ILE A 34 12.32 -14.66 2.70
CA ILE A 34 11.33 -15.71 2.83
C ILE A 34 11.53 -16.40 4.19
N ASP A 35 10.52 -16.31 5.07
CA ASP A 35 10.51 -17.05 6.32
C ASP A 35 9.92 -18.44 6.08
N PRO A 36 10.66 -19.53 6.31
CA PRO A 36 10.12 -20.89 6.17
C PRO A 36 8.91 -21.18 7.07
N ALA A 37 8.77 -20.45 8.20
CA ALA A 37 7.64 -20.55 9.11
C ALA A 37 6.37 -19.84 8.57
N GLY A 38 6.49 -18.98 7.55
CA GLY A 38 5.42 -18.26 6.90
C GLY A 38 5.70 -16.77 6.76
N GLY A 39 5.26 -16.19 5.64
CA GLY A 39 5.42 -14.77 5.34
C GLY A 39 6.87 -14.36 5.07
N PHE A 40 7.17 -13.11 5.36
CA PHE A 40 8.47 -12.51 5.04
C PHE A 40 9.13 -11.92 6.28
N LEU A 41 10.44 -12.08 6.38
CA LEU A 41 11.30 -11.33 7.29
C LEU A 41 11.40 -9.89 6.76
N GLN A 42 11.26 -8.90 7.63
CA GLN A 42 11.04 -7.51 7.22
C GLN A 42 12.11 -6.53 7.70
N TYR A 43 12.91 -6.93 8.70
CA TYR A 43 13.81 -6.03 9.40
C TYR A 43 15.26 -6.39 9.11
N PHE A 44 15.82 -5.76 8.07
CA PHE A 44 17.18 -5.97 7.58
C PHE A 44 18.08 -4.77 7.92
N ARG A 45 19.34 -5.05 8.21
CA ARG A 45 20.42 -4.07 8.15
C ARG A 45 20.96 -3.96 6.72
N ASP A 46 21.76 -2.93 6.46
CA ASP A 46 22.35 -2.68 5.15
C ASP A 46 23.28 -3.81 4.66
N ASP A 47 23.82 -4.60 5.57
CA ASP A 47 24.60 -5.81 5.26
C ASP A 47 23.77 -7.06 4.97
N GLY A 48 22.42 -6.92 5.02
CA GLY A 48 21.46 -8.00 4.82
C GLY A 48 21.25 -8.89 6.04
N SER A 49 21.83 -8.60 7.21
CA SER A 49 21.53 -9.30 8.45
C SER A 49 20.15 -8.89 8.99
N ILE A 50 19.45 -9.86 9.58
CA ILE A 50 18.12 -9.64 10.15
C ILE A 50 18.28 -9.24 11.61
N TYR A 51 17.66 -8.13 12.03
CA TYR A 51 17.74 -7.67 13.41
C TYR A 51 16.44 -7.87 14.22
N ASP A 52 15.30 -8.14 13.55
CA ASP A 52 14.07 -8.58 14.19
C ASP A 52 13.40 -9.64 13.29
N ALA A 53 13.40 -10.88 13.75
CA ALA A 53 12.81 -12.00 13.02
C ALA A 53 11.36 -12.28 13.41
N GLY A 54 10.88 -11.75 14.54
CA GLY A 54 9.54 -12.04 15.09
C GLY A 54 8.46 -11.08 14.64
N HIS A 55 8.80 -9.82 14.37
CA HIS A 55 7.82 -8.79 14.06
C HIS A 55 7.41 -8.80 12.57
N ARG A 56 6.10 -8.70 12.31
CA ARG A 56 5.52 -8.58 10.97
C ARG A 56 4.53 -7.43 10.93
N HIS A 57 4.73 -6.55 9.98
CA HIS A 57 3.83 -5.43 9.70
C HIS A 57 3.02 -5.73 8.44
N LEU A 58 1.70 -5.48 8.47
CA LEU A 58 0.80 -5.77 7.35
C LEU A 58 1.29 -5.15 6.04
N VAL A 59 1.62 -3.87 6.06
CA VAL A 59 2.05 -3.16 4.84
C VAL A 59 3.35 -3.73 4.27
N SER A 60 4.31 -4.10 5.12
CA SER A 60 5.56 -4.73 4.64
C SER A 60 5.29 -6.12 4.06
N SER A 61 4.39 -6.92 4.68
CA SER A 61 3.97 -8.22 4.15
C SER A 61 3.36 -8.08 2.75
N THR A 62 2.47 -7.10 2.56
CA THR A 62 1.83 -6.85 1.25
C THR A 62 2.82 -6.31 0.21
N ARG A 63 3.74 -5.44 0.61
CA ARG A 63 4.77 -4.89 -0.30
C ARG A 63 5.76 -5.94 -0.78
N PHE A 64 6.08 -6.95 0.02
CA PHE A 64 6.86 -8.08 -0.46
C PHE A 64 6.11 -8.89 -1.52
N VAL A 65 4.79 -9.12 -1.36
CA VAL A 65 3.97 -9.76 -2.41
C VAL A 65 4.03 -8.93 -3.69
N PHE A 66 3.85 -7.60 -3.60
CA PHE A 66 3.97 -6.70 -4.74
C PHE A 66 5.34 -6.83 -5.42
N ASN A 67 6.44 -6.73 -4.67
CA ASN A 67 7.79 -6.79 -5.21
C ASN A 67 8.07 -8.12 -5.92
N TYR A 68 7.70 -9.24 -5.31
CA TYR A 68 7.86 -10.56 -5.93
C TYR A 68 6.98 -10.76 -7.17
N ALA A 69 5.75 -10.23 -7.16
CA ALA A 69 4.86 -10.29 -8.33
C ALA A 69 5.43 -9.47 -9.50
N MET A 70 5.97 -8.27 -9.23
CA MET A 70 6.61 -7.44 -10.24
C MET A 70 7.89 -8.10 -10.78
N ALA A 71 8.72 -8.67 -9.90
CA ALA A 71 9.93 -9.39 -10.29
C ALA A 71 9.60 -10.64 -11.12
N TYR A 72 8.58 -11.39 -10.76
CA TYR A 72 8.12 -12.54 -11.56
C TYR A 72 7.68 -12.11 -12.97
N ARG A 73 6.90 -11.04 -13.07
CA ARG A 73 6.45 -10.52 -14.39
C ARG A 73 7.59 -9.99 -15.24
N GLU A 74 8.64 -9.46 -14.62
CA GLU A 74 9.80 -8.92 -15.34
C GLU A 74 10.81 -10.00 -15.73
N PHE A 75 11.10 -10.95 -14.84
CA PHE A 75 12.19 -11.91 -15.03
C PHE A 75 11.73 -13.34 -15.33
N GLY A 76 10.47 -13.69 -15.06
CA GLY A 76 9.91 -15.03 -15.31
C GLY A 76 10.40 -16.13 -14.38
N ASP A 77 11.12 -15.80 -13.30
CA ASP A 77 11.64 -16.80 -12.36
C ASP A 77 10.51 -17.39 -11.50
N ALA A 78 10.32 -18.72 -11.62
CA ALA A 78 9.29 -19.45 -10.88
C ALA A 78 9.45 -19.34 -9.34
N ALA A 79 10.66 -19.11 -8.82
CA ALA A 79 10.88 -18.90 -7.41
C ALA A 79 10.19 -17.62 -6.89
N TYR A 80 10.12 -16.57 -7.72
CA TYR A 80 9.37 -15.35 -7.39
C TYR A 80 7.86 -15.61 -7.31
N LEU A 81 7.30 -16.42 -8.23
CA LEU A 81 5.88 -16.78 -8.13
C LEU A 81 5.58 -17.63 -6.89
N GLN A 82 6.49 -18.52 -6.51
CA GLN A 82 6.36 -19.27 -5.25
C GLN A 82 6.36 -18.32 -4.04
N ALA A 83 7.22 -17.31 -4.04
CA ALA A 83 7.24 -16.28 -2.99
C ALA A 83 5.96 -15.44 -2.96
N VAL A 84 5.37 -15.11 -4.13
CA VAL A 84 4.03 -14.47 -4.20
C VAL A 84 2.99 -15.31 -3.48
N ARG A 85 2.87 -16.61 -3.80
CA ARG A 85 1.91 -17.53 -3.18
C ARG A 85 2.15 -17.64 -1.68
N HIS A 86 3.41 -17.78 -1.26
CA HIS A 86 3.81 -17.83 0.13
C HIS A 86 3.37 -16.58 0.93
N GLY A 87 3.56 -15.39 0.38
CA GLY A 87 3.13 -14.14 1.00
C GLY A 87 1.61 -13.99 1.04
N LEU A 88 0.91 -14.38 -0.04
CA LEU A 88 -0.55 -14.36 -0.10
C LEU A 88 -1.19 -15.32 0.92
N ASP A 89 -0.63 -16.51 1.06
CA ASP A 89 -1.07 -17.49 2.07
C ASP A 89 -0.95 -16.93 3.49
N TYR A 90 0.16 -16.24 3.78
CA TYR A 90 0.37 -15.60 5.08
C TYR A 90 -0.62 -14.45 5.34
N LEU A 91 -0.90 -13.63 4.34
CA LEU A 91 -1.92 -12.58 4.45
C LEU A 91 -3.30 -13.16 4.76
N ARG A 92 -3.67 -14.26 4.09
CA ARG A 92 -4.99 -14.90 4.24
C ARG A 92 -5.16 -15.64 5.54
N ASN A 93 -4.13 -16.34 6.00
CA ASN A 93 -4.25 -17.29 7.09
C ASN A 93 -3.73 -16.75 8.43
N VAL A 94 -2.93 -15.68 8.43
CA VAL A 94 -2.31 -15.13 9.65
C VAL A 94 -2.69 -13.67 9.91
N HIS A 95 -2.56 -12.77 8.92
CA HIS A 95 -2.99 -11.37 9.12
C HIS A 95 -4.51 -11.22 9.14
N ARG A 96 -5.23 -11.98 8.30
CA ARG A 96 -6.68 -11.85 8.19
C ARG A 96 -7.40 -12.49 9.37
N ASN A 97 -8.30 -11.74 9.98
CA ASN A 97 -9.23 -12.27 10.98
C ASN A 97 -10.38 -13.01 10.25
N PRO A 98 -10.54 -14.33 10.44
CA PRO A 98 -11.57 -15.11 9.72
C PRO A 98 -13.01 -14.78 10.14
N GLN A 99 -13.22 -14.22 11.34
CA GLN A 99 -14.56 -13.87 11.86
C GLN A 99 -15.04 -12.54 11.32
N THR A 100 -14.17 -11.54 11.24
CA THR A 100 -14.52 -10.16 10.85
C THR A 100 -14.16 -9.82 9.42
N GLY A 101 -13.21 -10.55 8.83
CA GLY A 101 -12.63 -10.26 7.52
C GLY A 101 -11.57 -9.15 7.54
N GLY A 102 -11.36 -8.48 8.68
CA GLY A 102 -10.34 -7.45 8.88
C GLY A 102 -8.92 -8.03 8.89
N TYR A 103 -7.92 -7.15 8.98
CA TYR A 103 -6.50 -7.54 8.93
C TYR A 103 -5.75 -6.95 10.12
N ALA A 104 -5.07 -7.80 10.89
CA ALA A 104 -4.18 -7.36 11.95
C ALA A 104 -3.06 -6.47 11.40
N TRP A 105 -2.83 -5.36 12.10
CA TRP A 105 -1.83 -4.35 11.71
C TRP A 105 -0.42 -4.86 11.92
N THR A 106 -0.14 -5.41 13.12
CA THR A 106 1.15 -6.05 13.42
C THR A 106 0.97 -7.41 14.08
N LEU A 107 1.98 -8.25 13.86
CA LEU A 107 2.11 -9.57 14.46
C LEU A 107 3.48 -9.68 15.14
N ARG A 108 3.54 -10.39 16.26
CA ARG A 108 4.77 -10.76 16.96
C ARG A 108 4.81 -12.26 17.15
N ASP A 109 5.82 -12.91 16.59
CA ASP A 109 6.00 -14.38 16.67
C ASP A 109 4.76 -15.18 16.24
N GLY A 110 4.09 -14.70 15.17
CA GLY A 110 2.87 -15.29 14.63
C GLY A 110 1.58 -14.99 15.40
N VAL A 111 1.66 -14.19 16.48
CA VAL A 111 0.51 -13.78 17.30
C VAL A 111 0.16 -12.33 16.99
N VAL A 112 -1.13 -12.01 16.95
CA VAL A 112 -1.60 -10.64 16.76
C VAL A 112 -1.13 -9.75 17.92
N GLU A 113 -0.37 -8.69 17.58
CA GLU A 113 0.13 -7.68 18.52
C GLU A 113 -0.75 -6.42 18.47
N ASP A 114 -1.16 -6.02 17.26
CA ASP A 114 -2.08 -4.92 17.03
C ASP A 114 -3.16 -5.39 16.02
N ASP A 115 -4.42 -5.39 16.45
CA ASP A 115 -5.58 -5.84 15.68
C ASP A 115 -6.38 -4.69 15.04
N MET A 116 -5.88 -3.47 15.11
CA MET A 116 -6.49 -2.31 14.45
C MET A 116 -6.60 -2.52 12.94
N ASN A 117 -7.76 -2.19 12.41
CA ASN A 117 -8.04 -2.19 10.98
C ASN A 117 -7.77 -0.80 10.40
N HIS A 118 -6.72 -0.69 9.60
CA HIS A 118 -6.38 0.56 8.90
C HIS A 118 -6.81 0.48 7.44
N CYS A 119 -7.57 1.45 6.95
CA CYS A 119 -7.90 1.58 5.53
C CYS A 119 -6.63 1.59 4.65
N TYR A 120 -5.59 2.28 5.10
CA TYR A 120 -4.26 2.24 4.50
C TYR A 120 -3.73 0.81 4.33
N GLY A 121 -3.84 -0.02 5.37
CA GLY A 121 -3.43 -1.44 5.32
C GLY A 121 -4.29 -2.26 4.35
N VAL A 122 -5.62 -2.04 4.36
CA VAL A 122 -6.54 -2.74 3.44
C VAL A 122 -6.29 -2.34 1.98
N ALA A 123 -5.90 -1.09 1.72
CA ALA A 123 -5.47 -0.66 0.39
C ALA A 123 -4.28 -1.50 -0.11
N PHE A 124 -3.26 -1.69 0.73
CA PHE A 124 -2.13 -2.55 0.37
C PHE A 124 -2.48 -4.03 0.26
N VAL A 125 -3.47 -4.51 0.99
CA VAL A 125 -4.01 -5.87 0.81
C VAL A 125 -4.65 -6.01 -0.57
N LEU A 126 -5.51 -5.06 -0.97
CA LEU A 126 -6.12 -5.05 -2.31
C LEU A 126 -5.05 -4.98 -3.41
N LEU A 127 -4.02 -4.13 -3.22
CA LEU A 127 -2.88 -4.04 -4.14
C LEU A 127 -2.14 -5.37 -4.25
N ALA A 128 -1.86 -6.06 -3.13
CA ALA A 128 -1.19 -7.35 -3.12
C ALA A 128 -1.99 -8.43 -3.86
N TYR A 129 -3.31 -8.51 -3.63
CA TYR A 129 -4.19 -9.44 -4.35
C TYR A 129 -4.24 -9.12 -5.84
N SER A 130 -4.33 -7.85 -6.21
CA SER A 130 -4.29 -7.40 -7.61
C SER A 130 -3.00 -7.82 -8.30
N CYS A 131 -1.86 -7.65 -7.63
CA CYS A 131 -0.56 -8.08 -8.15
C CYS A 131 -0.42 -9.60 -8.23
N GLY A 132 -0.99 -10.32 -7.25
CA GLY A 132 -1.09 -11.77 -7.29
C GLY A 132 -1.90 -12.27 -8.50
N LEU A 133 -3.06 -11.66 -8.77
CA LEU A 133 -3.87 -11.98 -9.95
C LEU A 133 -3.10 -11.73 -11.25
N LYS A 134 -2.40 -10.58 -11.36
CA LYS A 134 -1.54 -10.28 -12.51
C LYS A 134 -0.37 -11.25 -12.68
N ALA A 135 0.07 -11.90 -11.59
CA ALA A 135 1.11 -12.93 -11.61
C ALA A 135 0.57 -14.35 -11.88
N GLY A 136 -0.75 -14.52 -12.09
CA GLY A 136 -1.37 -15.80 -12.37
C GLY A 136 -1.81 -16.59 -11.15
N VAL A 137 -2.10 -15.91 -10.03
CA VAL A 137 -2.76 -16.50 -8.86
C VAL A 137 -4.25 -16.20 -8.97
N ASP A 138 -5.00 -17.09 -9.65
CA ASP A 138 -6.39 -16.85 -10.04
C ASP A 138 -7.33 -16.72 -8.82
N GLU A 139 -7.00 -17.39 -7.70
CA GLU A 139 -7.74 -17.32 -6.45
C GLU A 139 -7.79 -15.89 -5.87
N ALA A 140 -6.80 -15.05 -6.21
CA ALA A 140 -6.73 -13.67 -5.76
C ALA A 140 -7.93 -12.83 -6.23
N ARG A 141 -8.61 -13.21 -7.32
CA ARG A 141 -9.84 -12.55 -7.80
C ARG A 141 -10.94 -12.58 -6.74
N ALA A 142 -11.21 -13.73 -6.15
CA ALA A 142 -12.20 -13.86 -5.09
C ALA A 142 -11.80 -13.06 -3.83
N TRP A 143 -10.51 -13.00 -3.52
CA TRP A 143 -10.01 -12.23 -2.38
C TRP A 143 -10.09 -10.71 -2.61
N MET A 144 -9.95 -10.25 -3.84
CA MET A 144 -10.23 -8.86 -4.22
C MET A 144 -11.71 -8.53 -4.00
N ASP A 145 -12.64 -9.43 -4.38
CA ASP A 145 -14.07 -9.25 -4.15
C ASP A 145 -14.43 -9.18 -2.67
N GLU A 146 -13.87 -10.08 -1.85
CA GLU A 146 -14.03 -10.04 -0.39
C GLU A 146 -13.52 -8.71 0.19
N THR A 147 -12.37 -8.24 -0.30
CA THR A 147 -11.79 -6.97 0.16
C THR A 147 -12.66 -5.78 -0.25
N TRP A 148 -13.20 -5.78 -1.47
CA TRP A 148 -14.18 -4.78 -1.91
C TRP A 148 -15.40 -4.74 -1.00
N GLN A 149 -15.98 -5.92 -0.68
CA GLN A 149 -17.15 -5.99 0.21
C GLN A 149 -16.83 -5.49 1.62
N LEU A 150 -15.65 -5.79 2.15
CA LEU A 150 -15.17 -5.27 3.43
C LEU A 150 -15.11 -3.73 3.41
N LEU A 151 -14.52 -3.16 2.35
CA LEU A 151 -14.41 -1.71 2.16
C LEU A 151 -15.77 -1.03 2.06
N GLU A 152 -16.68 -1.56 1.25
CA GLU A 152 -18.04 -1.02 1.09
C GLU A 152 -18.83 -1.08 2.39
N LYS A 153 -18.73 -2.19 3.11
CA LYS A 153 -19.51 -2.40 4.33
C LYS A 153 -19.05 -1.54 5.49
N HIS A 154 -17.74 -1.33 5.64
CA HIS A 154 -17.20 -0.74 6.85
C HIS A 154 -16.52 0.61 6.65
N PHE A 155 -15.75 0.80 5.59
CA PHE A 155 -14.90 1.97 5.43
C PHE A 155 -15.49 3.08 4.57
N TRP A 156 -16.38 2.75 3.63
CA TRP A 156 -16.91 3.73 2.67
C TRP A 156 -17.88 4.72 3.31
N GLU A 157 -17.63 6.01 3.14
CA GLU A 157 -18.53 7.11 3.51
C GLU A 157 -19.15 7.70 2.23
N ALA A 158 -20.31 7.16 1.83
CA ALA A 158 -20.96 7.53 0.57
C ALA A 158 -21.31 9.02 0.48
N GLU A 159 -21.64 9.65 1.59
CA GLU A 159 -21.94 11.09 1.68
C GLU A 159 -20.74 11.94 1.25
N PHE A 160 -19.52 11.51 1.61
CA PHE A 160 -18.29 12.23 1.32
C PHE A 160 -17.54 11.71 0.09
N GLY A 161 -17.88 10.49 -0.37
CA GLY A 161 -17.16 9.83 -1.46
C GLY A 161 -15.69 9.55 -1.12
N LEU A 162 -15.42 9.20 0.14
CA LEU A 162 -14.09 8.92 0.70
C LEU A 162 -14.17 7.77 1.70
N TYR A 163 -13.02 7.22 2.05
CA TYR A 163 -12.89 6.14 3.03
C TYR A 163 -12.46 6.67 4.40
N ARG A 164 -13.05 6.10 5.46
CA ARG A 164 -12.59 6.24 6.87
C ARG A 164 -11.21 5.65 7.02
N ASP A 165 -10.47 6.13 8.03
CA ASP A 165 -9.08 5.74 8.22
C ASP A 165 -8.88 4.45 9.02
N GLU A 166 -9.35 4.41 10.28
CA GLU A 166 -8.99 3.34 11.19
C GLU A 166 -10.10 2.99 12.16
N ALA A 167 -10.16 1.72 12.51
CA ALA A 167 -11.12 1.14 13.44
C ALA A 167 -10.47 0.04 14.29
N ASP A 168 -11.06 -0.26 15.43
CA ASP A 168 -10.72 -1.46 16.20
C ASP A 168 -11.10 -2.77 15.46
N ALA A 169 -10.83 -3.91 16.07
CA ALA A 169 -11.13 -5.23 15.51
C ALA A 169 -12.64 -5.47 15.26
N GLN A 170 -13.53 -4.70 15.90
CA GLN A 170 -14.98 -4.74 15.75
C GLN A 170 -15.52 -3.67 14.78
N PHE A 171 -14.64 -2.94 14.10
CA PHE A 171 -14.97 -1.81 13.21
C PHE A 171 -15.65 -0.63 13.88
N ASN A 172 -15.29 -0.34 15.14
CA ASN A 172 -15.60 0.95 15.77
C ASN A 172 -14.56 1.97 15.32
N PHE A 173 -14.98 2.97 14.56
CA PHE A 173 -14.08 3.93 13.90
C PHE A 173 -13.67 5.07 14.83
N THR A 174 -12.40 5.51 14.70
CA THR A 174 -11.90 6.75 15.30
C THR A 174 -12.47 7.97 14.57
N SER A 175 -12.32 9.14 15.19
CA SER A 175 -12.74 10.41 14.60
C SER A 175 -11.78 10.93 13.50
N TYR A 176 -10.60 10.38 13.40
CA TYR A 176 -9.59 10.81 12.42
C TYR A 176 -10.00 10.47 10.98
N ARG A 177 -9.73 11.41 10.08
CA ARG A 177 -9.80 11.24 8.63
C ARG A 177 -8.53 11.76 8.00
N GLY A 178 -8.00 11.06 7.00
CA GLY A 178 -6.76 11.41 6.35
C GLY A 178 -6.78 11.19 4.84
N GLN A 179 -5.96 11.97 4.15
CA GLN A 179 -5.78 11.80 2.71
C GLN A 179 -4.95 10.57 2.36
N ASN A 180 -3.97 10.18 3.20
CA ASN A 180 -3.00 9.17 2.87
C ASN A 180 -3.65 7.79 2.59
N ALA A 181 -4.60 7.37 3.42
CA ALA A 181 -5.36 6.14 3.19
C ALA A 181 -6.16 6.18 1.88
N ASN A 182 -6.76 7.33 1.55
CA ASN A 182 -7.53 7.51 0.32
C ASN A 182 -6.65 7.55 -0.93
N MET A 183 -5.45 8.11 -0.84
CA MET A 183 -4.47 8.11 -1.92
C MET A 183 -4.03 6.68 -2.27
N HIS A 184 -3.61 5.90 -1.29
CA HIS A 184 -3.21 4.51 -1.52
C HIS A 184 -4.41 3.61 -1.90
N MET A 185 -5.61 3.94 -1.43
CA MET A 185 -6.81 3.24 -1.92
C MET A 185 -7.08 3.56 -3.40
N CYS A 186 -6.88 4.79 -3.85
CA CYS A 186 -6.93 5.13 -5.27
C CYS A 186 -5.91 4.32 -6.08
N GLU A 187 -4.66 4.22 -5.61
CA GLU A 187 -3.62 3.38 -6.21
C GLU A 187 -4.05 1.90 -6.28
N ALA A 188 -4.57 1.36 -5.20
CA ALA A 188 -5.03 -0.03 -5.13
C ALA A 188 -6.22 -0.29 -6.07
N MET A 189 -7.16 0.66 -6.19
CA MET A 189 -8.28 0.56 -7.11
C MET A 189 -7.83 0.58 -8.58
N ILE A 190 -6.86 1.42 -8.94
CA ILE A 190 -6.25 1.40 -10.29
C ILE A 190 -5.62 0.03 -10.55
N ALA A 191 -4.83 -0.49 -9.61
CA ALA A 191 -4.19 -1.81 -9.74
C ALA A 191 -5.22 -2.95 -9.85
N ALA A 192 -6.34 -2.84 -9.13
CA ALA A 192 -7.44 -3.81 -9.19
C ALA A 192 -8.16 -3.77 -10.54
N TYR A 193 -8.39 -2.59 -11.09
CA TYR A 193 -8.91 -2.42 -12.45
C TYR A 193 -7.96 -3.06 -13.49
N GLU A 194 -6.68 -2.74 -13.42
CA GLU A 194 -5.67 -3.31 -14.32
C GLU A 194 -5.57 -4.84 -14.25
N ALA A 195 -5.83 -5.43 -13.06
CA ALA A 195 -5.77 -6.86 -12.85
C ALA A 195 -7.03 -7.59 -13.32
N SER A 196 -8.20 -6.99 -13.11
CA SER A 196 -9.50 -7.65 -13.28
C SER A 196 -10.28 -7.21 -14.52
N GLY A 197 -10.06 -5.98 -14.99
CA GLY A 197 -10.88 -5.30 -16.01
C GLY A 197 -12.24 -4.81 -15.49
N GLU A 198 -12.50 -4.87 -14.19
CA GLU A 198 -13.80 -4.56 -13.62
C GLU A 198 -13.97 -3.06 -13.39
N GLN A 199 -14.93 -2.45 -14.09
CA GLN A 199 -15.16 -1.00 -14.12
C GLN A 199 -15.37 -0.38 -12.74
N ARG A 200 -15.99 -1.09 -11.79
CA ARG A 200 -16.22 -0.57 -10.42
C ARG A 200 -14.97 -0.05 -9.73
N TYR A 201 -13.82 -0.66 -9.99
CA TYR A 201 -12.54 -0.23 -9.40
C TYR A 201 -12.06 1.09 -10.02
N LEU A 202 -12.15 1.24 -11.34
CA LEU A 202 -11.79 2.49 -12.00
C LEU A 202 -12.73 3.62 -11.59
N ASP A 203 -14.04 3.37 -11.55
CA ASP A 203 -15.04 4.36 -11.11
C ASP A 203 -14.74 4.84 -9.68
N ARG A 204 -14.39 3.92 -8.76
CA ARG A 204 -14.04 4.27 -7.40
C ARG A 204 -12.74 5.10 -7.34
N ALA A 205 -11.72 4.73 -8.10
CA ALA A 205 -10.47 5.49 -8.16
C ALA A 205 -10.69 6.92 -8.65
N LEU A 206 -11.55 7.12 -9.67
CA LEU A 206 -11.94 8.45 -10.18
C LEU A 206 -12.65 9.27 -9.10
N VAL A 207 -13.60 8.68 -8.37
CA VAL A 207 -14.32 9.35 -7.27
C VAL A 207 -13.34 9.79 -6.17
N LEU A 208 -12.40 8.94 -5.76
CA LEU A 208 -11.40 9.28 -4.76
C LEU A 208 -10.50 10.43 -5.23
N ALA A 209 -9.99 10.35 -6.46
CA ALA A 209 -9.14 11.36 -7.05
C ALA A 209 -9.86 12.72 -7.14
N GLU A 210 -11.10 12.76 -7.63
CA GLU A 210 -11.88 13.99 -7.70
C GLU A 210 -12.13 14.60 -6.34
N ASN A 211 -12.54 13.79 -5.36
CA ASN A 211 -12.84 14.27 -4.02
C ASN A 211 -11.60 14.81 -3.31
N MET A 212 -10.43 14.14 -3.43
CA MET A 212 -9.21 14.61 -2.75
C MET A 212 -8.52 15.75 -3.52
N THR A 213 -8.29 15.58 -4.82
CA THR A 213 -7.44 16.52 -5.57
C THR A 213 -8.18 17.75 -6.11
N LYS A 214 -9.53 17.73 -6.12
CA LYS A 214 -10.34 18.90 -6.46
C LYS A 214 -11.09 19.45 -5.27
N ARG A 215 -12.04 18.67 -4.70
CA ARG A 215 -12.92 19.16 -3.63
C ARG A 215 -12.17 19.51 -2.36
N GLN A 216 -11.32 18.60 -1.84
CA GLN A 216 -10.56 18.86 -0.62
C GLN A 216 -9.43 19.83 -0.86
N ALA A 217 -8.67 19.70 -1.95
CA ALA A 217 -7.60 20.61 -2.31
C ALA A 217 -8.08 22.07 -2.48
N ALA A 218 -9.31 22.29 -2.99
CA ALA A 218 -9.88 23.64 -3.11
C ALA A 218 -10.04 24.37 -1.77
N LYS A 219 -10.08 23.62 -0.64
CA LYS A 219 -10.13 24.20 0.72
C LYS A 219 -8.75 24.60 1.24
N ALA A 220 -7.66 24.29 0.53
CA ALA A 220 -6.27 24.44 0.94
C ALA A 220 -5.41 24.96 -0.25
N ASP A 221 -5.84 26.02 -0.90
CA ASP A 221 -5.14 26.71 -1.99
C ASP A 221 -4.71 25.79 -3.15
N GLY A 222 -5.46 24.74 -3.41
CA GLY A 222 -5.22 23.79 -4.48
C GLY A 222 -4.24 22.64 -4.13
N LEU A 223 -3.81 22.55 -2.88
CA LEU A 223 -2.95 21.48 -2.39
C LEU A 223 -3.72 20.51 -1.49
N VAL A 224 -3.40 19.23 -1.53
CA VAL A 224 -4.04 18.23 -0.67
C VAL A 224 -3.44 18.32 0.73
N TRP A 225 -4.27 18.67 1.72
CA TRP A 225 -3.90 18.64 3.14
C TRP A 225 -3.94 17.21 3.68
N GLU A 226 -3.20 16.92 4.77
CA GLU A 226 -3.08 15.56 5.29
C GLU A 226 -4.25 15.13 6.18
N HIS A 227 -4.81 16.02 6.98
CA HIS A 227 -5.64 15.68 8.14
C HIS A 227 -7.00 16.37 8.11
N TYR A 228 -8.06 15.62 8.47
CA TYR A 228 -9.45 16.10 8.45
C TYR A 228 -10.21 15.57 9.66
N ASP A 229 -11.31 16.25 10.01
CA ASP A 229 -12.28 15.82 11.01
C ASP A 229 -13.33 14.85 10.45
N LEU A 230 -14.30 14.44 11.29
CA LEU A 230 -15.41 13.54 10.91
C LEU A 230 -16.28 14.05 9.75
N GLN A 231 -16.32 15.36 9.50
CA GLN A 231 -17.08 16.00 8.43
C GLN A 231 -16.20 16.34 7.22
N TRP A 232 -14.98 15.84 7.20
CA TRP A 232 -14.00 16.14 6.15
C TRP A 232 -13.68 17.64 6.02
N ASN A 233 -13.80 18.40 7.15
CA ASN A 233 -13.19 19.71 7.23
C ASN A 233 -11.70 19.55 7.55
N ILE A 234 -10.90 20.51 7.06
CA ILE A 234 -9.46 20.48 7.31
C ILE A 234 -9.20 20.70 8.82
N ASP A 235 -8.42 19.82 9.42
CA ASP A 235 -7.86 19.99 10.74
C ASP A 235 -6.45 20.58 10.64
N TRP A 236 -6.35 21.91 10.72
CA TRP A 236 -5.08 22.63 10.64
C TRP A 236 -4.19 22.43 11.87
N GLU A 237 -4.74 21.98 12.97
CA GLU A 237 -4.04 21.86 14.25
C GLU A 237 -3.58 20.42 14.53
N TYR A 238 -4.02 19.43 13.75
CA TYR A 238 -3.67 18.02 13.98
C TYR A 238 -2.16 17.80 13.95
N ASN A 239 -1.61 17.29 15.06
CA ASN A 239 -0.16 17.08 15.29
C ASN A 239 0.72 18.33 15.11
N ARG A 240 0.19 19.52 15.26
CA ARG A 240 0.98 20.76 15.18
C ARG A 240 2.04 20.87 16.27
N ASP A 241 1.79 20.30 17.42
CA ASP A 241 2.73 20.18 18.55
C ASP A 241 3.76 19.05 18.35
N ASN A 242 3.50 18.11 17.42
CA ASN A 242 4.41 17.04 17.04
C ASN A 242 4.57 16.96 15.49
N PRO A 243 5.12 18.01 14.84
CA PRO A 243 5.11 18.14 13.39
C PRO A 243 5.99 17.09 12.67
N LYS A 244 6.80 16.34 13.42
CA LYS A 244 7.64 15.24 12.89
C LYS A 244 7.10 13.86 13.26
N HIS A 245 5.81 13.76 13.59
CA HIS A 245 5.21 12.45 13.85
C HIS A 245 5.45 11.49 12.68
N LEU A 246 5.89 10.27 12.99
CA LEU A 246 6.42 9.34 11.98
C LEU A 246 5.42 9.02 10.86
N TYR A 247 4.15 8.84 11.21
CA TYR A 247 3.11 8.41 10.27
C TYR A 247 2.11 9.50 9.90
N ARG A 248 2.02 10.56 10.72
CA ARG A 248 1.04 11.64 10.56
C ARG A 248 1.68 13.00 10.86
N PRO A 249 2.73 13.39 10.10
CA PRO A 249 3.39 14.68 10.29
C PRO A 249 2.42 15.82 10.00
N TRP A 250 2.58 16.93 10.73
CA TRP A 250 1.80 18.13 10.44
C TRP A 250 2.23 18.78 9.12
N GLY A 251 1.28 19.30 8.36
CA GLY A 251 1.55 20.09 7.16
C GLY A 251 1.27 19.36 5.85
N PHE A 252 1.58 20.01 4.75
CA PHE A 252 1.57 19.41 3.41
C PHE A 252 2.77 18.48 3.23
N GLN A 253 2.54 17.33 2.63
CA GLN A 253 3.60 16.36 2.33
C GLN A 253 3.94 16.41 0.83
N PRO A 254 5.11 16.95 0.41
CA PRO A 254 5.48 17.05 -1.00
C PRO A 254 5.49 15.70 -1.73
N GLY A 255 5.88 14.62 -1.03
CA GLY A 255 5.81 13.25 -1.55
C GLY A 255 4.40 12.86 -1.98
N HIS A 256 3.42 13.09 -1.11
CA HIS A 256 2.01 12.77 -1.37
C HIS A 256 1.42 13.61 -2.52
N GLN A 257 1.82 14.90 -2.66
CA GLN A 257 1.43 15.70 -3.83
C GLN A 257 1.94 15.06 -5.13
N THR A 258 3.19 14.57 -5.12
CA THR A 258 3.80 13.90 -6.29
C THR A 258 3.13 12.55 -6.57
N GLU A 259 2.75 11.79 -5.53
CA GLU A 259 2.02 10.53 -5.69
C GLU A 259 0.63 10.76 -6.29
N TRP A 260 -0.11 11.77 -5.83
CA TRP A 260 -1.38 12.15 -6.46
C TRP A 260 -1.19 12.54 -7.94
N ALA A 261 -0.16 13.32 -8.27
CA ALA A 261 0.14 13.64 -9.66
C ALA A 261 0.38 12.39 -10.52
N LYS A 262 1.13 11.40 -10.01
CA LYS A 262 1.31 10.09 -10.66
C LYS A 262 -0.03 9.37 -10.87
N LEU A 263 -0.87 9.30 -9.84
CA LEU A 263 -2.17 8.62 -9.92
C LEU A 263 -3.11 9.28 -10.92
N LEU A 264 -3.15 10.62 -10.96
CA LEU A 264 -3.95 11.36 -11.95
C LEU A 264 -3.49 11.07 -13.38
N MET A 265 -2.18 10.98 -13.63
CA MET A 265 -1.65 10.58 -14.95
C MET A 265 -2.03 9.14 -15.33
N LEU A 266 -2.12 8.22 -14.36
CA LEU A 266 -2.58 6.86 -14.61
C LEU A 266 -4.07 6.84 -14.91
N LEU A 267 -4.88 7.59 -14.16
CA LEU A 267 -6.34 7.68 -14.39
C LEU A 267 -6.67 8.29 -15.76
N ASP A 268 -5.93 9.31 -16.18
CA ASP A 268 -6.09 9.94 -17.51
C ASP A 268 -5.94 8.91 -18.65
N ARG A 269 -5.04 7.93 -18.51
CA ARG A 269 -4.85 6.85 -19.50
C ARG A 269 -6.05 5.92 -19.64
N TYR A 270 -6.84 5.77 -18.57
CA TYR A 270 -7.97 4.82 -18.53
C TYR A 270 -9.32 5.49 -18.74
N ALA A 271 -9.45 6.77 -18.40
CA ALA A 271 -10.71 7.52 -18.47
C ALA A 271 -10.80 8.45 -19.70
N GLY A 272 -9.67 8.72 -20.37
CA GLY A 272 -9.59 9.50 -21.63
C GLY A 272 -9.88 8.65 -22.79
#